data_2fa105ebe5be419732667d8ed0484d87
#
_entry.id   2fa105ebe5be419732667d8ed0484d87
#
_cell.length_a   1.000
_cell.length_b   1.000
_cell.length_c   1.000
_cell.angle_alpha   90.00
_cell.angle_beta   90.00
_cell.angle_gamma   90.00
#
_symmetry.space_group_name_H-M   'P 1'
#
loop_
_entity.id
_entity.type
_entity.pdbx_description
1 polymer ?
#
loop_
_entity_poly.entity_id
_entity_poly.type
_entity_poly.pdbx_seq_one_letter_code
_entity_poly.pdbx_strand_id
1 'polypeptide(L)'
;MAKVIGIDLGTTNSCVAVMEGGKPKVIENVEGTRTTPSIVAFAKDGERLIGQPAKRQAVTNPENTIFAVKRLIGRRFDDPMTRKDMELVPYNIVKGANGDAWVKAGGEDYSPSQISAFILQKMKETAEAYLGEKVEQAVITVPAYFNDAQRQATKDAGKIAGLEVLRIINEPPRRRSPTASTSRTTRRSRSTTSAAAPSTSRCSRSATACSR
;
A
#
# COMPACT_ATOMS: atom_id res chain seq x y z
N MET A 1 -27.96 4.60 17.91
CA MET A 1 -27.78 3.50 16.95
C MET A 1 -26.30 3.27 16.81
N ALA A 2 -25.84 2.01 16.91
CA ALA A 2 -24.42 1.70 16.70
C ALA A 2 -23.99 2.19 15.31
N LYS A 3 -22.91 2.97 15.24
CA LYS A 3 -22.39 3.44 13.97
C LYS A 3 -21.56 2.36 13.31
N VAL A 4 -21.83 2.11 12.04
CA VAL A 4 -21.11 1.15 11.21
C VAL A 4 -20.11 1.91 10.36
N ILE A 5 -18.84 1.47 10.39
CA ILE A 5 -17.79 2.03 9.55
C ILE A 5 -17.49 1.11 8.36
N GLY A 6 -17.09 1.69 7.24
CA GLY A 6 -16.56 0.97 6.09
C GLY A 6 -15.03 1.06 6.10
N ILE A 7 -14.34 -0.08 6.04
CA ILE A 7 -12.87 -0.13 5.98
C ILE A 7 -12.45 -0.77 4.65
N ASP A 8 -11.65 -0.05 3.88
CA ASP A 8 -10.90 -0.61 2.78
C ASP A 8 -9.49 -0.98 3.28
N LEU A 9 -9.29 -2.26 3.55
CA LEU A 9 -7.99 -2.78 3.98
C LEU A 9 -7.13 -3.06 2.74
N GLY A 10 -6.44 -2.06 2.22
CA GLY A 10 -5.61 -2.20 1.03
C GLY A 10 -4.23 -2.82 1.31
N THR A 11 -3.58 -3.37 0.27
CA THR A 11 -2.23 -3.94 0.37
C THR A 11 -1.18 -2.88 0.73
N THR A 12 -1.32 -1.68 0.19
CA THR A 12 -0.36 -0.57 0.39
C THR A 12 -0.91 0.48 1.33
N ASN A 13 -2.17 0.89 1.13
CA ASN A 13 -2.83 1.89 1.95
C ASN A 13 -4.23 1.42 2.31
N SER A 14 -4.67 1.75 3.50
CA SER A 14 -6.03 1.50 3.98
C SER A 14 -6.77 2.81 4.17
N CYS A 15 -8.09 2.80 4.09
CA CYS A 15 -8.91 3.96 4.42
C CYS A 15 -10.16 3.55 5.18
N VAL A 16 -10.73 4.50 5.90
CA VAL A 16 -11.97 4.33 6.66
C VAL A 16 -13.00 5.37 6.25
N ALA A 17 -14.24 4.97 6.16
CA ALA A 17 -15.37 5.82 5.78
C ALA A 17 -16.58 5.60 6.69
N VAL A 18 -17.37 6.62 6.83
CA VAL A 18 -18.67 6.57 7.54
C VAL A 18 -19.78 7.06 6.64
N MET A 19 -21.01 6.71 7.00
CA MET A 19 -22.20 7.28 6.37
C MET A 19 -22.61 8.52 7.13
N GLU A 20 -22.60 9.67 6.48
CA GLU A 20 -22.98 10.96 7.04
C GLU A 20 -24.02 11.62 6.12
N GLY A 21 -25.21 11.88 6.65
CA GLY A 21 -26.32 12.44 5.85
C GLY A 21 -26.72 11.59 4.63
N GLY A 22 -26.60 10.25 4.71
CA GLY A 22 -26.89 9.34 3.60
C GLY A 22 -25.81 9.25 2.52
N LYS A 23 -24.67 9.92 2.70
CA LYS A 23 -23.52 9.89 1.77
C LYS A 23 -22.29 9.28 2.44
N PRO A 24 -21.49 8.48 1.70
CA PRO A 24 -20.24 7.98 2.23
C PRO A 24 -19.21 9.11 2.31
N LYS A 25 -18.58 9.26 3.45
CA LYS A 25 -17.50 10.22 3.70
C LYS A 25 -16.26 9.49 4.19
N VAL A 26 -15.17 9.64 3.47
CA VAL A 26 -13.86 9.12 3.88
C VAL A 26 -13.30 10.02 4.98
N ILE A 27 -12.88 9.42 6.08
CA ILE A 27 -12.34 10.12 7.25
C ILE A 27 -10.86 10.41 7.02
N GLU A 28 -10.42 11.60 7.41
CA GLU A 28 -9.01 11.96 7.45
C GLU A 28 -8.38 11.43 8.75
N ASN A 29 -7.18 10.90 8.63
CA ASN A 29 -6.41 10.44 9.79
C ASN A 29 -5.77 11.62 10.54
N VAL A 30 -5.10 11.34 11.65
CA VAL A 30 -4.42 12.35 12.50
C VAL A 30 -3.39 13.19 11.71
N GLU A 31 -2.90 12.67 10.59
CA GLU A 31 -1.93 13.32 9.72
C GLU A 31 -2.60 14.16 8.60
N GLY A 32 -3.93 14.31 8.63
CA GLY A 32 -4.70 15.06 7.64
C GLY A 32 -4.81 14.37 6.28
N THR A 33 -4.48 13.08 6.19
CA THR A 33 -4.60 12.29 4.96
C THR A 33 -5.79 11.34 5.01
N ARG A 34 -6.39 11.06 3.85
CA ARG A 34 -7.56 10.16 3.73
C ARG A 34 -7.18 8.70 3.64
N THR A 35 -5.89 8.41 3.57
CA THR A 35 -5.37 7.06 3.51
C THR A 35 -4.24 6.88 4.51
N THR A 36 -4.18 5.72 5.14
CA THR A 36 -3.12 5.35 6.07
C THR A 36 -2.31 4.21 5.47
N PRO A 37 -0.97 4.28 5.44
CA PRO A 37 -0.15 3.18 4.97
C PRO A 37 -0.44 1.89 5.73
N SER A 38 -0.62 0.78 5.03
CA SER A 38 -0.84 -0.56 5.62
C SER A 38 0.50 -1.17 6.05
N ILE A 39 1.18 -0.49 6.97
CA ILE A 39 2.53 -0.82 7.44
C ILE A 39 2.50 -0.85 8.97
N VAL A 40 3.10 -1.89 9.54
CA VAL A 40 3.28 -2.06 10.98
C VAL A 40 4.77 -2.24 11.25
N ALA A 41 5.34 -1.48 12.17
CA ALA A 41 6.72 -1.60 12.59
C ALA A 41 6.81 -1.85 14.10
N PHE A 42 7.79 -2.65 14.47
CA PHE A 42 8.11 -2.93 15.87
C PHE A 42 9.43 -2.22 16.19
N ALA A 43 9.36 -1.26 17.08
CA ALA A 43 10.53 -0.51 17.53
C ALA A 43 11.35 -1.34 18.53
N LYS A 44 12.61 -0.94 18.75
CA LYS A 44 13.53 -1.66 19.64
C LYS A 44 13.10 -1.66 21.11
N ASP A 45 12.32 -0.69 21.50
CA ASP A 45 11.71 -0.52 22.84
C ASP A 45 10.41 -1.32 23.03
N GLY A 46 9.99 -2.07 21.98
CA GLY A 46 8.77 -2.87 22.00
C GLY A 46 7.51 -2.07 21.59
N GLU A 47 7.63 -0.79 21.27
CA GLU A 47 6.52 0.01 20.78
C GLU A 47 6.09 -0.44 19.36
N ARG A 48 4.78 -0.49 19.13
CA ARG A 48 4.21 -0.78 17.80
C ARG A 48 3.82 0.52 17.11
N LEU A 49 4.44 0.76 15.96
CA LEU A 49 4.13 1.88 15.09
C LEU A 49 3.26 1.41 13.93
N ILE A 50 2.23 2.16 13.59
CA ILE A 50 1.30 1.81 12.52
C ILE A 50 1.11 3.02 11.60
N GLY A 51 1.05 2.77 10.30
CA GLY A 51 0.82 3.81 9.30
C GLY A 51 2.07 4.61 8.94
N GLN A 52 1.98 5.92 8.94
CA GLN A 52 3.06 6.81 8.50
C GLN A 52 4.31 6.76 9.40
N PRO A 53 4.20 6.68 10.74
CA PRO A 53 5.37 6.48 11.60
C PRO A 53 6.13 5.19 11.25
N ALA A 54 5.40 4.07 11.06
CA ALA A 54 5.99 2.80 10.64
C ALA A 54 6.69 2.91 9.29
N LYS A 55 6.10 3.62 8.33
CA LYS A 55 6.69 3.87 7.02
C LYS A 55 8.00 4.65 7.11
N ARG A 56 8.09 5.63 8.00
CA ARG A 56 9.33 6.39 8.23
C ARG A 56 10.44 5.51 8.81
N GLN A 57 10.08 4.60 9.72
CA GLN A 57 11.03 3.67 10.34
C GLN A 57 11.52 2.57 9.38
N ALA A 58 10.80 2.29 8.29
CA ALA A 58 11.13 1.23 7.33
C ALA A 58 12.56 1.35 6.77
N VAL A 59 13.11 2.56 6.68
CA VAL A 59 14.47 2.82 6.18
C VAL A 59 15.54 2.37 7.17
N THR A 60 15.30 2.56 8.48
CA THR A 60 16.27 2.29 9.54
C THR A 60 16.10 0.92 10.18
N ASN A 61 14.91 0.33 10.09
CA ASN A 61 14.57 -0.96 10.69
C ASN A 61 13.68 -1.79 9.74
N PRO A 62 14.18 -2.17 8.56
CA PRO A 62 13.39 -2.88 7.54
C PRO A 62 12.97 -4.28 7.99
N GLU A 63 13.79 -4.98 8.77
CA GLU A 63 13.54 -6.36 9.21
C GLU A 63 12.33 -6.46 10.16
N ASN A 64 12.07 -5.42 10.95
CA ASN A 64 10.93 -5.37 11.89
C ASN A 64 9.79 -4.46 11.37
N THR A 65 9.80 -4.12 10.08
CA THR A 65 8.75 -3.32 9.44
C THR A 65 8.01 -4.16 8.42
N ILE A 66 6.77 -4.51 8.75
CA ILE A 66 5.93 -5.40 7.98
C ILE A 66 5.03 -4.58 7.06
N PHE A 67 5.07 -4.85 5.77
CA PHE A 67 4.20 -4.27 4.76
C PHE A 67 3.64 -5.34 3.82
N ALA A 68 2.64 -5.01 3.03
CA ALA A 68 2.00 -5.91 2.06
C ALA A 68 1.48 -7.25 2.66
N VAL A 69 1.22 -7.29 3.97
CA VAL A 69 0.78 -8.49 4.70
C VAL A 69 -0.49 -9.11 4.12
N LYS A 70 -1.32 -8.33 3.45
CA LYS A 70 -2.53 -8.81 2.76
C LYS A 70 -2.23 -9.91 1.73
N ARG A 71 -1.02 -9.98 1.20
CA ARG A 71 -0.59 -11.04 0.28
C ARG A 71 -0.41 -12.40 0.97
N LEU A 72 -0.05 -12.37 2.26
CA LEU A 72 0.21 -13.57 3.07
C LEU A 72 -1.04 -14.10 3.76
N ILE A 73 -2.10 -13.29 3.85
CA ILE A 73 -3.31 -13.64 4.59
C ILE A 73 -3.96 -14.90 4.01
N GLY A 74 -4.21 -15.91 4.85
CA GLY A 74 -4.80 -17.18 4.45
C GLY A 74 -3.97 -18.01 3.47
N ARG A 75 -2.64 -17.78 3.38
CA ARG A 75 -1.73 -18.57 2.55
C ARG A 75 -0.86 -19.49 3.37
N ARG A 76 -0.50 -20.62 2.78
CA ARG A 76 0.44 -21.55 3.36
C ARG A 76 1.88 -21.13 3.11
N PHE A 77 2.77 -21.51 4.03
CA PHE A 77 4.20 -21.27 3.93
C PHE A 77 4.82 -21.90 2.67
N ASP A 78 4.37 -23.10 2.29
CA ASP A 78 4.88 -23.86 1.15
C ASP A 78 4.31 -23.40 -0.22
N ASP A 79 3.42 -22.40 -0.23
CA ASP A 79 2.82 -21.85 -1.46
C ASP A 79 3.90 -21.20 -2.34
N PRO A 80 3.95 -21.51 -3.66
CA PRO A 80 4.90 -20.90 -4.60
C PRO A 80 4.89 -19.37 -4.62
N MET A 81 3.73 -18.75 -4.36
CA MET A 81 3.61 -17.29 -4.30
C MET A 81 4.23 -16.75 -3.00
N THR A 82 4.09 -17.47 -1.88
CA THR A 82 4.74 -17.12 -0.61
C THR A 82 6.26 -17.17 -0.75
N ARG A 83 6.81 -18.18 -1.44
CA ARG A 83 8.25 -18.27 -1.71
C ARG A 83 8.79 -17.09 -2.51
N LYS A 84 8.04 -16.62 -3.52
CA LYS A 84 8.40 -15.42 -4.28
C LYS A 84 8.33 -14.16 -3.42
N ASP A 85 7.32 -14.06 -2.55
CA ASP A 85 7.22 -12.91 -1.65
C ASP A 85 8.38 -12.89 -0.63
N MET A 86 8.89 -14.06 -0.17
CA MET A 86 10.07 -14.16 0.70
C MET A 86 11.34 -13.54 0.09
N GLU A 87 11.51 -13.61 -1.23
CA GLU A 87 12.65 -13.02 -1.93
C GLU A 87 12.53 -11.49 -2.08
N LEU A 88 11.30 -10.96 -1.97
CA LEU A 88 10.99 -9.56 -2.24
C LEU A 88 10.86 -8.69 -0.98
N VAL A 89 10.70 -9.31 0.19
CA VAL A 89 10.48 -8.58 1.44
C VAL A 89 11.72 -8.63 2.33
N PRO A 90 12.05 -7.55 3.07
CA PRO A 90 13.20 -7.53 3.96
C PRO A 90 12.97 -8.22 5.30
N TYR A 91 11.72 -8.47 5.68
CA TYR A 91 11.37 -9.15 6.92
C TYR A 91 11.27 -10.66 6.74
N ASN A 92 11.42 -11.41 7.82
CA ASN A 92 11.41 -12.87 7.77
C ASN A 92 9.98 -13.43 7.76
N ILE A 93 9.69 -14.29 6.79
CA ILE A 93 8.47 -15.11 6.76
C ILE A 93 8.82 -16.48 7.30
N VAL A 94 8.08 -16.94 8.31
CA VAL A 94 8.30 -18.20 9.01
C VAL A 94 7.09 -19.12 8.86
N LYS A 95 7.29 -20.41 9.11
CA LYS A 95 6.21 -21.39 9.10
C LYS A 95 5.50 -21.39 10.44
N GLY A 96 4.24 -21.01 10.47
CA GLY A 96 3.40 -21.09 11.67
C GLY A 96 3.09 -22.54 12.07
N ALA A 97 2.59 -22.72 13.28
CA ALA A 97 2.26 -24.05 13.84
C ALA A 97 1.22 -24.81 13.01
N ASN A 98 0.32 -24.11 12.34
CA ASN A 98 -0.70 -24.66 11.44
C ASN A 98 -0.22 -24.84 9.99
N GLY A 99 1.04 -24.51 9.68
CA GLY A 99 1.62 -24.57 8.34
C GLY A 99 1.36 -23.34 7.48
N ASP A 100 0.73 -22.30 8.02
CA ASP A 100 0.52 -21.03 7.33
C ASP A 100 1.77 -20.15 7.33
N ALA A 101 1.81 -19.18 6.43
CA ALA A 101 2.88 -18.19 6.36
C ALA A 101 2.70 -17.15 7.48
N TRP A 102 3.61 -17.15 8.45
CA TRP A 102 3.67 -16.17 9.52
C TRP A 102 4.83 -15.20 9.28
N VAL A 103 4.86 -14.09 9.97
CA VAL A 103 5.93 -13.09 9.89
C VAL A 103 6.61 -12.94 11.24
N LYS A 104 7.94 -12.85 11.23
CA LYS A 104 8.74 -12.64 12.43
C LYS A 104 9.11 -11.17 12.54
N ALA A 105 8.80 -10.55 13.68
CA ALA A 105 9.16 -9.17 13.97
C ALA A 105 9.30 -8.95 15.48
N GLY A 106 10.25 -8.10 15.90
CA GLY A 106 10.47 -7.82 17.31
C GLY A 106 10.83 -9.04 18.19
N GLY A 107 11.29 -10.12 17.56
CA GLY A 107 11.59 -11.38 18.26
C GLY A 107 10.42 -12.35 18.40
N GLU A 108 9.21 -11.96 18.00
CA GLU A 108 7.98 -12.76 18.07
C GLU A 108 7.46 -13.11 16.68
N ASP A 109 6.66 -14.17 16.62
CA ASP A 109 6.02 -14.65 15.39
C ASP A 109 4.56 -14.20 15.37
N TYR A 110 4.16 -13.48 14.32
CA TYR A 110 2.81 -12.95 14.13
C TYR A 110 2.13 -13.60 12.94
N SER A 111 0.86 -13.95 13.11
CA SER A 111 0.03 -14.33 11.97
C SER A 111 -0.32 -13.09 11.11
N PRO A 112 -0.53 -13.25 9.79
CA PRO A 112 -0.98 -12.16 8.93
C PRO A 112 -2.30 -11.53 9.42
N SER A 113 -3.18 -12.31 10.05
CA SER A 113 -4.42 -11.82 10.65
C SER A 113 -4.17 -10.89 11.82
N GLN A 114 -3.16 -11.18 12.68
CA GLN A 114 -2.78 -10.30 13.80
C GLN A 114 -2.20 -8.97 13.30
N ILE A 115 -1.31 -9.00 12.30
CA ILE A 115 -0.76 -7.77 11.71
C ILE A 115 -1.88 -6.95 11.04
N SER A 116 -2.80 -7.61 10.34
CA SER A 116 -3.97 -6.94 9.75
C SER A 116 -4.89 -6.34 10.82
N ALA A 117 -5.03 -7.01 11.97
CA ALA A 117 -5.81 -6.51 13.09
C ALA A 117 -5.23 -5.22 13.67
N PHE A 118 -3.91 -5.07 13.72
CA PHE A 118 -3.28 -3.81 14.17
C PHE A 118 -3.63 -2.65 13.23
N ILE A 119 -3.66 -2.90 11.91
CA ILE A 119 -4.07 -1.89 10.93
C ILE A 119 -5.55 -1.54 11.11
N LEU A 120 -6.41 -2.56 11.29
CA LEU A 120 -7.85 -2.36 11.53
C LEU A 120 -8.11 -1.61 12.84
N GLN A 121 -7.33 -1.88 13.88
CA GLN A 121 -7.40 -1.15 15.15
C GLN A 121 -7.07 0.33 14.95
N LYS A 122 -6.05 0.65 14.15
CA LYS A 122 -5.72 2.04 13.80
C LYS A 122 -6.83 2.71 13.01
N MET A 123 -7.51 1.99 12.10
CA MET A 123 -8.67 2.52 11.38
C MET A 123 -9.86 2.78 12.31
N LYS A 124 -10.07 1.89 13.29
CA LYS A 124 -11.07 2.06 14.35
C LYS A 124 -10.79 3.31 15.18
N GLU A 125 -9.56 3.48 15.69
CA GLU A 125 -9.14 4.66 16.46
C GLU A 125 -9.36 5.95 15.66
N THR A 126 -9.03 5.95 14.37
CA THR A 126 -9.25 7.11 13.48
C THR A 126 -10.74 7.43 13.35
N ALA A 127 -11.58 6.40 13.23
CA ALA A 127 -13.03 6.58 13.14
C ALA A 127 -13.63 7.08 14.47
N GLU A 128 -13.20 6.52 15.60
CA GLU A 128 -13.64 6.93 16.95
C GLU A 128 -13.23 8.38 17.27
N ALA A 129 -12.01 8.76 16.89
CA ALA A 129 -11.54 10.15 17.06
C ALA A 129 -12.38 11.14 16.24
N TYR A 130 -12.78 10.75 15.03
CA TYR A 130 -13.63 11.59 14.18
C TYR A 130 -15.06 11.68 14.68
N LEU A 131 -15.64 10.54 15.10
CA LEU A 131 -17.05 10.44 15.49
C LEU A 131 -17.32 10.91 16.94
N GLY A 132 -16.28 10.91 17.80
CA GLY A 132 -16.39 11.20 19.23
C GLY A 132 -17.10 10.11 20.04
N GLU A 133 -17.32 8.93 19.45
CA GLU A 133 -17.98 7.79 20.08
C GLU A 133 -17.31 6.47 19.70
N LYS A 134 -17.52 5.43 20.51
CA LYS A 134 -16.99 4.08 20.26
C LYS A 134 -17.63 3.46 19.03
N VAL A 135 -16.81 2.74 18.26
CA VAL A 135 -17.22 2.00 17.06
C VAL A 135 -16.99 0.52 17.28
N GLU A 136 -18.07 -0.25 17.16
CA GLU A 136 -18.03 -1.69 17.37
C GLU A 136 -18.25 -2.48 16.07
N GLN A 137 -18.90 -1.87 15.06
CA GLN A 137 -19.32 -2.56 13.86
C GLN A 137 -18.61 -2.03 12.61
N ALA A 138 -18.18 -2.97 11.75
CA ALA A 138 -17.48 -2.64 10.52
C ALA A 138 -17.93 -3.50 9.33
N VAL A 139 -17.81 -2.90 8.14
CA VAL A 139 -17.85 -3.59 6.85
C VAL A 139 -16.46 -3.48 6.25
N ILE A 140 -15.86 -4.62 5.87
CA ILE A 140 -14.49 -4.66 5.34
C ILE A 140 -14.51 -5.08 3.88
N THR A 141 -13.71 -4.41 3.04
CA THR A 141 -13.56 -4.78 1.64
C THR A 141 -12.39 -5.75 1.44
N VAL A 142 -12.57 -6.70 0.53
CA VAL A 142 -11.53 -7.64 0.12
C VAL A 142 -11.48 -7.75 -1.40
N PRO A 143 -10.33 -8.12 -2.00
CA PRO A 143 -10.25 -8.39 -3.42
C PRO A 143 -11.21 -9.50 -3.85
N ALA A 144 -11.79 -9.37 -5.03
CA ALA A 144 -12.75 -10.36 -5.55
C ALA A 144 -12.14 -11.76 -5.74
N TYR A 145 -10.80 -11.84 -5.94
CA TYR A 145 -10.08 -13.10 -6.11
C TYR A 145 -9.74 -13.83 -4.80
N PHE A 146 -10.09 -13.25 -3.63
CA PHE A 146 -9.87 -13.91 -2.35
C PHE A 146 -10.74 -15.16 -2.22
N ASN A 147 -10.11 -16.25 -1.78
CA ASN A 147 -10.80 -17.48 -1.43
C ASN A 147 -11.46 -17.38 -0.03
N ASP A 148 -12.25 -18.40 0.33
CA ASP A 148 -12.99 -18.39 1.60
C ASP A 148 -12.07 -18.38 2.83
N ALA A 149 -10.91 -19.06 2.79
CA ALA A 149 -9.94 -19.03 3.87
C ALA A 149 -9.38 -17.62 4.10
N GLN A 150 -9.08 -16.88 3.02
CA GLN A 150 -8.60 -15.49 3.11
C GLN A 150 -9.68 -14.54 3.61
N ARG A 151 -10.93 -14.75 3.21
CA ARG A 151 -12.09 -13.99 3.71
C ARG A 151 -12.30 -14.24 5.19
N GLN A 152 -12.24 -15.51 5.61
CA GLN A 152 -12.37 -15.86 7.02
C GLN A 152 -11.23 -15.27 7.85
N ALA A 153 -9.97 -15.37 7.39
CA ALA A 153 -8.82 -14.77 8.06
C ALA A 153 -8.93 -13.24 8.18
N THR A 154 -9.53 -12.57 7.19
CA THR A 154 -9.82 -11.13 7.27
C THR A 154 -10.91 -10.84 8.29
N LYS A 155 -11.95 -11.69 8.38
CA LYS A 155 -13.00 -11.56 9.39
C LYS A 155 -12.46 -11.76 10.80
N ASP A 156 -11.56 -12.74 10.97
CA ASP A 156 -10.90 -13.00 12.24
C ASP A 156 -9.96 -11.85 12.65
N ALA A 157 -9.26 -11.22 11.69
CA ALA A 157 -8.51 -10.00 11.93
C ALA A 157 -9.40 -8.86 12.48
N GLY A 158 -10.60 -8.70 11.94
CA GLY A 158 -11.58 -7.74 12.46
C GLY A 158 -11.99 -8.03 13.89
N LYS A 159 -12.24 -9.29 14.23
CA LYS A 159 -12.56 -9.71 15.61
C LYS A 159 -11.41 -9.44 16.57
N ILE A 160 -10.16 -9.73 16.18
CA ILE A 160 -8.95 -9.45 16.97
C ILE A 160 -8.81 -7.93 17.21
N ALA A 161 -9.19 -7.11 16.24
CA ALA A 161 -9.21 -5.64 16.37
C ALA A 161 -10.37 -5.13 17.27
N GLY A 162 -11.22 -6.00 17.77
CA GLY A 162 -12.40 -5.62 18.57
C GLY A 162 -13.51 -4.98 17.73
N LEU A 163 -13.67 -5.45 16.48
CA LEU A 163 -14.73 -5.05 15.55
C LEU A 163 -15.63 -6.23 15.23
N GLU A 164 -16.93 -6.03 15.34
CA GLU A 164 -17.92 -6.94 14.77
C GLU A 164 -17.99 -6.73 13.27
N VAL A 165 -17.50 -7.69 12.50
CA VAL A 165 -17.53 -7.61 11.03
C VAL A 165 -18.90 -8.09 10.53
N LEU A 166 -19.76 -7.14 10.22
CA LEU A 166 -21.11 -7.41 9.73
C LEU A 166 -21.10 -8.06 8.35
N ARG A 167 -20.24 -7.57 7.46
CA ARG A 167 -20.16 -8.06 6.08
C ARG A 167 -18.77 -7.86 5.50
N ILE A 168 -18.35 -8.80 4.65
CA ILE A 168 -17.20 -8.66 3.76
C ILE A 168 -17.72 -8.40 2.35
N ILE A 169 -17.24 -7.34 1.71
CA ILE A 169 -17.67 -6.91 0.38
C ILE A 169 -16.45 -6.96 -0.56
N ASN A 170 -16.67 -7.33 -1.81
CA ASN A 170 -15.63 -7.30 -2.81
C ASN A 170 -15.25 -5.86 -3.18
N GLU A 171 -13.94 -5.60 -3.32
CA GLU A 171 -13.46 -4.34 -3.90
C GLU A 171 -14.04 -4.15 -5.30
N PRO A 172 -14.46 -2.92 -5.66
CA PRO A 172 -14.92 -2.66 -7.02
C PRO A 172 -13.76 -2.87 -8.00
N PRO A 173 -14.03 -3.38 -9.21
CA PRO A 173 -13.01 -3.54 -10.23
C PRO A 173 -12.37 -2.18 -10.51
N ARG A 174 -11.03 -2.11 -10.42
CA ARG A 174 -10.31 -0.88 -10.76
C ARG A 174 -10.61 -0.55 -12.22
N ARG A 175 -11.34 0.53 -12.46
CA ARG A 175 -11.45 1.09 -13.81
C ARG A 175 -10.03 1.45 -14.25
N ARG A 176 -9.53 0.76 -15.27
CA ARG A 176 -8.32 1.22 -15.97
C ARG A 176 -8.67 2.60 -16.50
N SER A 177 -8.03 3.64 -15.98
CA SER A 177 -8.06 4.94 -16.64
C SER A 177 -7.56 4.69 -18.07
N PRO A 178 -8.29 5.11 -19.12
CA PRO A 178 -7.75 5.02 -20.46
C PRO A 178 -6.45 5.83 -20.43
N THR A 179 -5.32 5.14 -20.53
CA THR A 179 -4.05 5.79 -20.83
C THR A 179 -4.29 6.48 -22.16
N ALA A 180 -4.34 7.82 -22.13
CA ALA A 180 -4.30 8.63 -23.34
C ALA A 180 -3.04 8.21 -24.07
N SER A 181 -3.19 7.33 -25.08
CA SER A 181 -2.16 7.08 -26.04
C SER A 181 -2.02 8.40 -26.82
N THR A 182 -1.10 9.23 -26.39
CA THR A 182 -0.58 10.30 -27.22
C THR A 182 0.05 9.62 -28.42
N SER A 183 -0.76 9.43 -29.46
CA SER A 183 -0.25 9.16 -30.80
C SER A 183 0.66 10.33 -31.15
N ARG A 184 1.97 10.14 -30.99
CA ARG A 184 2.98 11.00 -31.60
C ARG A 184 2.76 10.90 -33.11
N THR A 185 1.96 11.82 -33.65
CA THR A 185 1.94 12.10 -35.06
C THR A 185 3.33 12.60 -35.41
N THR A 186 4.16 11.71 -35.93
CA THR A 186 5.41 12.05 -36.59
C THR A 186 5.06 12.89 -37.81
N ARG A 187 5.15 14.20 -37.63
CA ARG A 187 5.08 15.16 -38.73
C ARG A 187 6.32 14.93 -39.60
N ARG A 188 6.12 14.18 -40.68
CA ARG A 188 7.11 13.97 -41.73
C ARG A 188 7.29 15.30 -42.43
N SER A 189 8.33 16.05 -42.07
CA SER A 189 8.76 17.25 -42.82
C SER A 189 9.35 16.77 -44.15
N ARG A 190 8.65 17.07 -45.25
CA ARG A 190 9.20 16.99 -46.59
C ARG A 190 10.27 18.09 -46.72
N SER A 191 11.53 17.69 -46.83
CA SER A 191 12.59 18.57 -47.27
C SER A 191 12.51 18.69 -48.79
N THR A 192 12.14 19.86 -49.26
CA THR A 192 12.35 20.29 -50.64
C THR A 192 13.81 20.72 -50.79
N THR A 193 14.55 19.94 -51.56
CA THR A 193 15.86 20.28 -52.10
C THR A 193 15.76 21.50 -53.01
N SER A 194 16.50 22.55 -52.71
CA SER A 194 16.87 23.60 -53.65
C SER A 194 18.39 23.75 -53.64
N ALA A 195 18.98 23.45 -54.78
CA ALA A 195 20.40 23.55 -55.05
C ALA A 195 20.76 25.02 -55.32
N ALA A 196 21.87 25.52 -54.80
CA ALA A 196 22.72 26.53 -55.39
C ALA A 196 24.11 26.53 -54.78
N ALA A 197 25.08 26.46 -55.65
CA ALA A 197 26.51 26.33 -55.43
C ALA A 197 27.21 27.67 -55.17
N PRO A 198 28.56 27.75 -55.21
CA PRO A 198 29.41 28.04 -54.09
C PRO A 198 30.11 29.39 -54.20
N SER A 199 30.63 29.92 -53.12
CA SER A 199 31.70 30.94 -53.22
C SER A 199 32.68 30.83 -52.05
N THR A 200 33.88 30.68 -52.50
CA THR A 200 35.18 30.75 -51.87
C THR A 200 35.39 32.02 -51.01
N SER A 201 36.14 31.88 -49.88
CA SER A 201 37.36 32.61 -49.53
C SER A 201 37.61 32.48 -48.03
N ARG A 202 38.66 31.83 -47.73
CA ARG A 202 40.00 32.31 -47.32
C ARG A 202 40.12 32.88 -45.89
N CYS A 203 40.88 32.10 -45.12
CA CYS A 203 42.06 32.51 -44.33
C CYS A 203 41.87 33.43 -43.10
N SER A 204 42.22 33.00 -41.92
CA SER A 204 43.50 33.16 -41.24
C SER A 204 43.36 32.91 -39.73
N ARG A 205 44.12 32.00 -39.21
CA ARG A 205 45.19 32.07 -38.19
C ARG A 205 44.94 33.02 -37.00
N SER A 206 45.01 32.46 -35.84
CA SER A 206 46.10 32.51 -34.79
C SER A 206 45.44 32.13 -33.45
N ALA A 207 45.85 31.10 -32.77
CA ALA A 207 47.03 30.98 -31.88
C ALA A 207 46.99 31.87 -30.63
N THR A 208 47.11 31.21 -29.54
CA THR A 208 47.81 31.52 -28.28
C THR A 208 46.89 31.38 -27.07
N ALA A 209 46.92 30.29 -26.30
CA ALA A 209 47.88 30.00 -25.23
C ALA A 209 47.57 30.70 -23.89
N CYS A 210 47.53 29.84 -22.90
CA CYS A 210 48.16 29.90 -21.57
C CYS A 210 47.27 30.26 -20.34
N SER A 211 47.19 29.27 -19.52
CA SER A 211 47.44 29.23 -18.06
C SER A 211 46.69 30.20 -17.10
N ARG A 212 45.96 29.70 -16.24
CA ARG A 212 46.27 29.36 -14.83
C ARG A 212 45.14 28.58 -14.20
#